data_591474d79cafc6883aecd487d48c8e8e
#
_entry.id   591474d79cafc6883aecd487d48c8e8e
#
_cell.length_a   1.000
_cell.length_b   1.000
_cell.length_c   1.000
_cell.angle_alpha   90.00
_cell.angle_beta   90.00
_cell.angle_gamma   90.00
#
_symmetry.space_group_name_H-M   'P 1'
#
loop_
_entity.id
_entity.type
_entity.pdbx_description
1 polymer ?
#
loop_
_entity_poly.entity_id
_entity_poly.type
_entity_poly.pdbx_seq_one_letter_code
_entity_poly.pdbx_strand_id
1 'polypeptide(L)'
;MRNFWLRLWLYWFTYSNILALLVGAVIYVLAYTLLYFTSANVVGEAIHTLSFFSAKIGWAAGYIVSLLLVLKRLFGKDFGGYSLAMYDCKLEERFDEIYVSDTLKLWRKWLVRLAWAVIVAILIIMVFHFIGIKGLINFVNIYTLWGFVSFVGGWILVVVMSKCPRIKVVKRNNI
;
A
#
# COMPACT_ATOMS: atom_id res chain seq x y z
N MET A 1 5.04 23.02 5.01
CA MET A 1 4.02 21.94 4.86
C MET A 1 4.27 21.01 3.66
N ARG A 2 4.68 21.50 2.47
CA ARG A 2 4.91 20.63 1.28
C ARG A 2 5.90 19.49 1.55
N ASN A 3 7.01 19.76 2.24
CA ASN A 3 8.02 18.75 2.56
C ASN A 3 7.53 17.69 3.59
N PHE A 4 6.58 18.03 4.43
CA PHE A 4 5.97 17.09 5.37
C PHE A 4 5.21 15.96 4.64
N TRP A 5 4.31 16.32 3.71
CA TRP A 5 3.53 15.34 2.96
C TRP A 5 4.39 14.45 2.07
N LEU A 6 5.46 15.00 1.48
CA LEU A 6 6.42 14.23 0.70
C LEU A 6 7.17 13.21 1.57
N ARG A 7 7.66 13.62 2.74
CA ARG A 7 8.36 12.72 3.68
C ARG A 7 7.43 11.63 4.21
N LEU A 8 6.18 11.95 4.52
CA LEU A 8 5.16 11.01 4.93
C LEU A 8 4.88 9.99 3.83
N TRP A 9 4.73 10.45 2.57
CA TRP A 9 4.54 9.58 1.41
C TRP A 9 5.74 8.67 1.19
N LEU A 10 6.96 9.17 1.23
CA LEU A 10 8.18 8.38 1.08
C LEU A 10 8.30 7.31 2.18
N TYR A 11 8.02 7.68 3.42
CA TYR A 11 8.04 6.74 4.54
C TYR A 11 7.02 5.62 4.33
N TRP A 12 5.77 5.97 4.00
CA TRP A 12 4.73 5.01 3.73
C TRP A 12 5.11 4.09 2.55
N PHE A 13 5.55 4.67 1.44
CA PHE A 13 5.99 3.93 0.26
C PHE A 13 7.07 2.91 0.60
N THR A 14 8.12 3.34 1.26
CA THR A 14 9.27 2.49 1.60
C THR A 14 8.86 1.34 2.52
N TYR A 15 8.18 1.64 3.62
CA TYR A 15 7.81 0.61 4.61
C TYR A 15 6.79 -0.37 4.08
N SER A 16 5.79 0.08 3.33
CA SER A 16 4.77 -0.80 2.74
C SER A 16 5.39 -1.76 1.73
N ASN A 17 6.31 -1.29 0.90
CA ASN A 17 6.98 -2.13 -0.08
C ASN A 17 7.96 -3.11 0.56
N ILE A 18 8.73 -2.70 1.56
CA ILE A 18 9.64 -3.61 2.29
C ILE A 18 8.84 -4.74 2.96
N LEU A 19 7.75 -4.41 3.68
CA LEU A 19 6.91 -5.43 4.31
C LEU A 19 6.28 -6.37 3.29
N ALA A 20 5.78 -5.84 2.18
CA ALA A 20 5.20 -6.65 1.11
C ALA A 20 6.23 -7.60 0.48
N LEU A 21 7.45 -7.13 0.24
CA LEU A 21 8.54 -7.96 -0.27
C LEU A 21 8.93 -9.07 0.71
N LEU A 22 9.00 -8.77 2.00
CA LEU A 22 9.29 -9.77 3.02
C LEU A 22 8.21 -10.86 3.05
N VAL A 23 6.93 -10.48 3.02
CA VAL A 23 5.82 -11.44 2.96
C VAL A 23 5.89 -12.29 1.69
N GLY A 24 6.14 -11.67 0.53
CA GLY A 24 6.31 -12.36 -0.74
C GLY A 24 7.48 -13.36 -0.71
N ALA A 25 8.62 -12.98 -0.15
CA ALA A 25 9.78 -13.85 0.00
C ALA A 25 9.50 -15.05 0.92
N VAL A 26 8.85 -14.84 2.06
CA VAL A 26 8.46 -15.92 2.96
C VAL A 26 7.51 -16.89 2.26
N ILE A 27 6.50 -16.38 1.54
CA ILE A 27 5.57 -17.25 0.80
C ILE A 27 6.27 -17.99 -0.33
N TYR A 28 7.24 -17.38 -1.00
CA TYR A 28 8.07 -18.06 -2.00
C TYR A 28 8.79 -19.27 -1.40
N VAL A 29 9.50 -19.07 -0.29
CA VAL A 29 10.27 -20.13 0.37
C VAL A 29 9.35 -21.26 0.85
N LEU A 30 8.21 -20.92 1.45
CA LEU A 30 7.23 -21.90 1.92
C LEU A 30 6.62 -22.70 0.75
N ALA A 31 6.20 -22.02 -0.31
CA ALA A 31 5.65 -22.69 -1.49
C ALA A 31 6.69 -23.58 -2.19
N TYR A 32 7.92 -23.08 -2.34
CA TYR A 32 9.01 -23.86 -2.93
C TYR A 32 9.31 -25.13 -2.12
N THR A 33 9.50 -25.01 -0.81
CA THR A 33 9.75 -26.15 0.07
C THR A 33 8.61 -27.16 0.06
N LEU A 34 7.38 -26.68 0.16
CA LEU A 34 6.21 -27.55 0.14
C LEU A 34 6.11 -28.33 -1.18
N LEU A 35 6.24 -27.64 -2.31
CA LEU A 35 6.18 -28.26 -3.64
C LEU A 35 7.34 -29.22 -3.87
N TYR A 36 8.54 -28.88 -3.41
CA TYR A 36 9.71 -29.73 -3.53
C TYR A 36 9.54 -31.07 -2.80
N PHE A 37 8.98 -31.06 -1.59
CA PHE A 37 8.77 -32.30 -0.80
C PHE A 37 7.52 -33.08 -1.21
N THR A 38 6.50 -32.44 -1.76
CA THR A 38 5.24 -33.13 -2.11
C THR A 38 5.19 -33.63 -3.55
N SER A 39 6.02 -33.08 -4.45
CA SER A 39 5.92 -33.31 -5.89
C SER A 39 7.16 -34.05 -6.41
N ALA A 40 7.29 -35.33 -6.06
CA ALA A 40 8.45 -36.17 -6.42
C ALA A 40 8.72 -36.28 -7.95
N ASN A 41 7.73 -35.98 -8.80
CA ASN A 41 7.80 -36.13 -10.26
C ASN A 41 7.64 -34.83 -11.05
N VAL A 42 7.62 -33.66 -10.38
CA VAL A 42 7.45 -32.37 -11.06
C VAL A 42 8.81 -31.80 -11.44
N VAL A 43 8.93 -31.35 -12.69
CA VAL A 43 10.14 -30.68 -13.19
C VAL A 43 10.43 -29.44 -12.35
N GLY A 44 11.70 -29.27 -11.95
CA GLY A 44 12.12 -28.16 -11.05
C GLY A 44 11.71 -26.76 -11.56
N GLU A 45 11.63 -26.57 -12.88
CA GLU A 45 11.16 -25.32 -13.50
C GLU A 45 9.68 -25.02 -13.19
N ALA A 46 8.82 -26.05 -13.15
CA ALA A 46 7.40 -25.88 -12.80
C ALA A 46 7.24 -25.52 -11.31
N ILE A 47 8.03 -26.12 -10.43
CA ILE A 47 8.05 -25.78 -9.01
C ILE A 47 8.44 -24.32 -8.81
N HIS A 48 9.49 -23.87 -9.50
CA HIS A 48 9.95 -22.49 -9.42
C HIS A 48 8.88 -21.51 -9.91
N THR A 49 8.23 -21.81 -11.04
CA THR A 49 7.19 -20.96 -11.63
C THR A 49 5.97 -20.83 -10.71
N LEU A 50 5.48 -21.95 -10.13
CA LEU A 50 4.36 -21.94 -9.19
C LEU A 50 4.70 -21.22 -7.89
N SER A 51 5.91 -21.42 -7.36
CA SER A 51 6.36 -20.73 -6.15
C SER A 51 6.47 -19.22 -6.38
N PHE A 52 6.96 -18.81 -7.55
CA PHE A 52 7.03 -17.40 -7.91
C PHE A 52 5.65 -16.75 -8.12
N PHE A 53 4.71 -17.49 -8.66
CA PHE A 53 3.31 -17.05 -8.76
C PHE A 53 2.68 -16.87 -7.36
N SER A 54 2.87 -17.83 -6.47
CA SER A 54 2.45 -17.75 -5.08
C SER A 54 3.06 -16.55 -4.36
N ALA A 55 4.35 -16.28 -4.60
CA ALA A 55 5.04 -15.12 -4.05
C ALA A 55 4.42 -13.78 -4.52
N LYS A 56 4.00 -13.69 -5.78
CA LYS A 56 3.31 -12.48 -6.29
C LYS A 56 1.99 -12.22 -5.59
N ILE A 57 1.20 -13.28 -5.37
CA ILE A 57 -0.06 -13.19 -4.61
C ILE A 57 0.23 -12.78 -3.16
N GLY A 58 1.20 -13.42 -2.52
CA GLY A 58 1.62 -13.11 -1.17
C GLY A 58 2.14 -11.69 -1.01
N TRP A 59 2.91 -11.21 -1.97
CA TRP A 59 3.37 -9.84 -2.01
C TRP A 59 2.20 -8.85 -2.11
N ALA A 60 1.21 -9.10 -2.99
CA ALA A 60 0.03 -8.23 -3.12
C ALA A 60 -0.81 -8.21 -1.83
N ALA A 61 -1.04 -9.38 -1.23
CA ALA A 61 -1.73 -9.49 0.06
C ALA A 61 -0.94 -8.79 1.18
N GLY A 62 0.37 -9.01 1.24
CA GLY A 62 1.29 -8.36 2.17
C GLY A 62 1.28 -6.85 2.03
N TYR A 63 1.22 -6.32 0.80
CA TYR A 63 1.11 -4.89 0.56
C TYR A 63 -0.19 -4.31 1.16
N ILE A 64 -1.33 -4.96 0.96
CA ILE A 64 -2.61 -4.52 1.51
C ILE A 64 -2.61 -4.55 3.05
N VAL A 65 -2.07 -5.61 3.65
CA VAL A 65 -1.98 -5.74 5.11
C VAL A 65 -0.95 -4.78 5.71
N SER A 66 0.18 -4.59 5.04
CA SER A 66 1.23 -3.68 5.50
C SER A 66 0.74 -2.25 5.66
N LEU A 67 -0.22 -1.83 4.85
CA LEU A 67 -0.83 -0.50 4.95
C LEU A 67 -1.50 -0.24 6.29
N LEU A 68 -2.16 -1.25 6.88
CA LEU A 68 -2.76 -1.12 8.22
C LEU A 68 -1.68 -0.86 9.28
N LEU A 69 -0.59 -1.62 9.21
CA LEU A 69 0.51 -1.50 10.16
C LEU A 69 1.25 -0.17 10.02
N VAL A 70 1.48 0.26 8.78
CA VAL A 70 2.16 1.52 8.48
C VAL A 70 1.29 2.72 8.87
N LEU A 71 -0.02 2.67 8.64
CA LEU A 71 -0.94 3.73 9.05
C LEU A 71 -0.85 4.00 10.55
N LYS A 72 -0.85 2.96 11.40
CA LYS A 72 -0.70 3.15 12.84
C LYS A 72 0.63 3.82 13.20
N ARG A 73 1.72 3.46 12.50
CA ARG A 73 3.06 4.01 12.74
C ARG A 73 3.27 5.44 12.21
N LEU A 74 2.42 5.92 11.30
CA LEU A 74 2.50 7.28 10.78
C LEU A 74 2.12 8.34 11.83
N PHE A 75 1.22 7.96 12.74
CA PHE A 75 0.79 8.86 13.79
C PHE A 75 1.86 8.95 14.88
N GLY A 76 2.10 10.17 15.35
CA GLY A 76 3.11 10.44 16.38
C GLY A 76 4.57 10.43 15.88
N LYS A 77 4.83 9.97 14.63
CA LYS A 77 6.17 10.03 14.05
C LYS A 77 6.52 11.45 13.61
N ASP A 78 7.78 11.82 13.85
CA ASP A 78 8.31 13.11 13.42
C ASP A 78 8.72 13.09 11.94
N PHE A 79 8.22 14.07 11.21
CA PHE A 79 8.55 14.33 9.80
C PHE A 79 9.06 15.77 9.64
N GLY A 80 10.23 16.04 10.21
CA GLY A 80 10.87 17.35 10.11
C GLY A 80 10.23 18.43 10.99
N GLY A 81 9.99 18.10 12.25
CA GLY A 81 9.39 18.98 13.25
C GLY A 81 7.85 19.00 13.23
N TYR A 82 7.23 18.14 12.41
CA TYR A 82 5.78 17.99 12.33
C TYR A 82 5.36 16.53 12.52
N SER A 83 4.24 16.31 13.18
CA SER A 83 3.65 14.98 13.35
C SER A 83 2.16 14.98 13.03
N LEU A 84 1.63 13.80 12.69
CA LEU A 84 0.19 13.59 12.58
C LEU A 84 -0.40 13.32 13.96
N ALA A 85 -1.44 14.03 14.32
CA ALA A 85 -2.23 13.78 15.51
C ALA A 85 -3.70 13.59 15.13
N MET A 86 -4.37 12.70 15.85
CA MET A 86 -5.80 12.47 15.71
C MET A 86 -6.54 13.17 16.84
N TYR A 87 -7.64 13.83 16.50
CA TYR A 87 -8.47 14.60 17.44
C TYR A 87 -9.90 14.06 17.47
N ASP A 88 -10.54 14.15 18.61
CA ASP A 88 -11.99 13.98 18.70
C ASP A 88 -12.67 15.22 18.12
N CYS A 89 -13.62 15.01 17.21
CA CYS A 89 -14.38 16.12 16.61
C CYS A 89 -15.35 16.79 17.59
N LYS A 90 -15.66 16.14 18.73
CA LYS A 90 -16.59 16.65 19.74
C LYS A 90 -15.90 17.41 20.87
N LEU A 91 -14.75 16.89 21.31
CA LEU A 91 -14.04 17.39 22.50
C LEU A 91 -12.81 18.23 22.12
N GLU A 92 -12.42 18.28 20.83
CA GLU A 92 -11.16 18.89 20.36
C GLU A 92 -9.90 18.36 21.07
N GLU A 93 -10.04 17.29 21.84
CA GLU A 93 -8.95 16.67 22.56
C GLU A 93 -8.13 15.77 21.63
N ARG A 94 -6.82 15.75 21.85
CA ARG A 94 -5.91 14.85 21.16
C ARG A 94 -6.07 13.44 21.72
N PHE A 95 -6.23 12.45 20.85
CA PHE A 95 -6.14 11.06 21.27
C PHE A 95 -4.70 10.70 21.63
N ASP A 96 -4.49 10.23 22.84
CA ASP A 96 -3.20 9.72 23.31
C ASP A 96 -2.90 8.38 22.64
N GLU A 97 -3.92 7.56 22.43
CA GLU A 97 -3.80 6.28 21.74
C GLU A 97 -4.74 6.19 20.54
N ILE A 98 -4.19 5.71 19.42
CA ILE A 98 -4.95 5.49 18.21
C ILE A 98 -5.46 4.07 18.21
N TYR A 99 -6.76 3.92 18.25
CA TYR A 99 -7.42 2.62 18.21
C TYR A 99 -7.34 2.00 16.81
N VAL A 100 -7.23 0.67 16.78
CA VAL A 100 -7.21 -0.10 15.53
C VAL A 100 -8.46 0.17 14.69
N SER A 101 -9.61 0.42 15.33
CA SER A 101 -10.87 0.75 14.65
C SER A 101 -10.79 2.02 13.78
N ASP A 102 -10.06 3.03 14.23
CA ASP A 102 -9.93 4.29 13.48
C ASP A 102 -8.94 4.14 12.31
N THR A 103 -7.87 3.39 12.54
CA THR A 103 -6.94 3.00 11.46
C THR A 103 -7.65 2.19 10.39
N LEU A 104 -8.52 1.27 10.79
CA LEU A 104 -9.31 0.43 9.87
C LEU A 104 -10.30 1.28 9.04
N LYS A 105 -10.95 2.28 9.65
CA LYS A 105 -11.83 3.22 8.92
C LYS A 105 -11.07 4.01 7.86
N LEU A 106 -9.86 4.49 8.18
CA LEU A 106 -8.99 5.18 7.22
C LEU A 106 -8.53 4.25 6.10
N TRP A 107 -8.10 3.05 6.45
CA TRP A 107 -7.68 2.02 5.50
C TRP A 107 -8.81 1.66 4.53
N ARG A 108 -10.03 1.44 5.03
CA ARG A 108 -11.20 1.16 4.18
C ARG A 108 -11.49 2.30 3.20
N LYS A 109 -11.45 3.56 3.66
CA LYS A 109 -11.63 4.73 2.79
C LYS A 109 -10.55 4.83 1.72
N TRP A 110 -9.32 4.54 2.08
CA TRP A 110 -8.20 4.50 1.15
C TRP A 110 -8.36 3.38 0.12
N LEU A 111 -8.68 2.16 0.57
CA LEU A 111 -8.86 0.99 -0.28
C LEU A 111 -9.96 1.20 -1.34
N VAL A 112 -11.12 1.72 -0.93
CA VAL A 112 -12.22 2.03 -1.85
C VAL A 112 -11.79 3.02 -2.93
N ARG A 113 -11.08 4.08 -2.55
CA ARG A 113 -10.61 5.08 -3.52
C ARG A 113 -9.55 4.52 -4.45
N LEU A 114 -8.65 3.67 -3.93
CA LEU A 114 -7.66 3.00 -4.76
C LEU A 114 -8.32 2.04 -5.75
N ALA A 115 -9.32 1.25 -5.32
CA ALA A 115 -10.07 0.37 -6.20
C ALA A 115 -10.72 1.16 -7.35
N TRP A 116 -11.36 2.29 -7.07
CA TRP A 116 -11.90 3.18 -8.10
C TRP A 116 -10.82 3.71 -9.05
N ALA A 117 -9.66 4.13 -8.54
CA ALA A 117 -8.56 4.60 -9.36
C ALA A 117 -8.04 3.50 -10.31
N VAL A 118 -7.95 2.26 -9.84
CA VAL A 118 -7.57 1.09 -10.66
C VAL A 118 -8.62 0.82 -11.73
N ILE A 119 -9.92 0.82 -11.38
CA ILE A 119 -11.01 0.61 -12.34
C ILE A 119 -10.96 1.68 -13.44
N VAL A 120 -10.82 2.96 -13.07
CA VAL A 120 -10.73 4.06 -14.04
C VAL A 120 -9.49 3.89 -14.94
N ALA A 121 -8.34 3.50 -14.39
CA ALA A 121 -7.14 3.25 -15.16
C ALA A 121 -7.35 2.12 -16.19
N ILE A 122 -7.99 1.02 -15.78
CA ILE A 122 -8.32 -0.09 -16.68
C ILE A 122 -9.27 0.36 -17.80
N LEU A 123 -10.31 1.12 -17.47
CA LEU A 123 -11.25 1.65 -18.46
C LEU A 123 -10.55 2.57 -19.48
N ILE A 124 -9.66 3.43 -19.02
CA ILE A 124 -8.86 4.29 -19.90
C ILE A 124 -8.00 3.44 -20.85
N ILE A 125 -7.34 2.41 -20.34
CA ILE A 125 -6.51 1.50 -21.15
C ILE A 125 -7.38 0.78 -22.21
N MET A 126 -8.56 0.31 -21.83
CA MET A 126 -9.51 -0.30 -22.76
C MET A 126 -9.92 0.67 -23.87
N VAL A 127 -10.27 1.92 -23.52
CA VAL A 127 -10.62 2.94 -24.53
C VAL A 127 -9.49 3.16 -25.52
N PHE A 128 -8.26 3.33 -25.03
CA PHE A 128 -7.08 3.48 -25.89
C PHE A 128 -6.84 2.28 -26.80
N HIS A 129 -7.12 1.08 -26.31
CA HIS A 129 -7.04 -0.13 -27.11
C HIS A 129 -8.06 -0.11 -28.25
N PHE A 130 -9.32 0.30 -27.98
CA PHE A 130 -10.36 0.42 -29.00
C PHE A 130 -10.04 1.46 -30.08
N ILE A 131 -9.33 2.55 -29.71
CA ILE A 131 -8.90 3.60 -30.67
C ILE A 131 -7.69 3.14 -31.50
N GLY A 132 -7.17 1.92 -31.29
CA GLY A 132 -6.09 1.35 -32.10
C GLY A 132 -4.67 1.55 -31.52
N ILE A 133 -4.54 2.11 -30.32
CA ILE A 133 -3.25 2.25 -29.62
C ILE A 133 -2.90 0.92 -28.93
N LYS A 134 -2.52 -0.07 -29.74
CA LYS A 134 -2.24 -1.44 -29.25
C LYS A 134 -1.03 -1.54 -28.30
N GLY A 135 -0.09 -0.61 -28.38
CA GLY A 135 1.13 -0.64 -27.55
C GLY A 135 0.88 -0.50 -26.05
N LEU A 136 -0.23 0.10 -25.64
CA LEU A 136 -0.51 0.36 -24.23
C LEU A 136 -0.80 -0.93 -23.44
N ILE A 137 -1.39 -1.94 -24.06
CA ILE A 137 -1.68 -3.23 -23.40
C ILE A 137 -0.40 -3.97 -23.04
N ASN A 138 0.64 -3.86 -23.84
CA ASN A 138 1.92 -4.49 -23.57
C ASN A 138 2.62 -3.91 -22.32
N PHE A 139 2.25 -2.68 -21.91
CA PHE A 139 2.71 -2.08 -20.67
C PHE A 139 1.93 -2.55 -19.44
N VAL A 140 0.75 -3.16 -19.61
CA VAL A 140 -0.05 -3.65 -18.49
C VAL A 140 0.50 -4.99 -18.00
N ASN A 141 1.49 -4.90 -17.15
CA ASN A 141 2.04 -6.05 -16.45
C ASN A 141 1.97 -5.81 -14.93
N ILE A 142 2.30 -6.84 -14.14
CA ILE A 142 2.23 -6.76 -12.68
C ILE A 142 3.13 -5.67 -12.09
N TYR A 143 4.23 -5.34 -12.76
CA TYR A 143 5.19 -4.32 -12.30
C TYR A 143 4.67 -2.90 -12.52
N THR A 144 4.04 -2.65 -13.68
CA THR A 144 3.40 -1.37 -13.98
C THR A 144 2.17 -1.14 -13.11
N LEU A 145 1.38 -2.19 -12.87
CA LEU A 145 0.27 -2.13 -11.92
C LEU A 145 0.76 -1.85 -10.50
N TRP A 146 1.84 -2.50 -10.07
CA TRP A 146 2.46 -2.22 -8.78
C TRP A 146 2.95 -0.77 -8.67
N GLY A 147 3.67 -0.28 -9.68
CA GLY A 147 4.14 1.11 -9.72
C GLY A 147 2.99 2.09 -9.62
N PHE A 148 1.93 1.87 -10.38
CA PHE A 148 0.71 2.67 -10.34
C PHE A 148 0.05 2.64 -8.95
N VAL A 149 -0.19 1.46 -8.39
CA VAL A 149 -0.83 1.30 -7.08
C VAL A 149 0.02 1.93 -5.97
N SER A 150 1.34 1.77 -6.02
CA SER A 150 2.24 2.35 -5.04
C SER A 150 2.29 3.87 -5.12
N PHE A 151 2.37 4.43 -6.32
CA PHE A 151 2.45 5.88 -6.51
C PHE A 151 1.10 6.55 -6.25
N VAL A 152 0.05 6.11 -6.94
CA VAL A 152 -1.30 6.68 -6.82
C VAL A 152 -1.90 6.37 -5.45
N GLY A 153 -1.66 5.16 -4.92
CA GLY A 153 -2.08 4.78 -3.57
C GLY A 153 -1.50 5.68 -2.50
N GLY A 154 -0.21 6.04 -2.60
CA GLY A 154 0.42 7.00 -1.70
C GLY A 154 -0.18 8.39 -1.79
N TRP A 155 -0.47 8.85 -3.01
CA TRP A 155 -1.15 10.12 -3.22
C TRP A 155 -2.56 10.14 -2.64
N ILE A 156 -3.34 9.08 -2.89
CA ILE A 156 -4.69 8.91 -2.32
C ILE A 156 -4.64 8.93 -0.79
N LEU A 157 -3.62 8.29 -0.18
CA LEU A 157 -3.44 8.30 1.27
C LEU A 157 -3.27 9.72 1.81
N VAL A 158 -2.38 10.52 1.18
CA VAL A 158 -2.18 11.92 1.54
C VAL A 158 -3.48 12.71 1.45
N VAL A 159 -4.24 12.53 0.37
CA VAL A 159 -5.53 13.21 0.17
C VAL A 159 -6.57 12.77 1.20
N VAL A 160 -6.63 11.47 1.53
CA VAL A 160 -7.54 10.96 2.57
C VAL A 160 -7.22 11.55 3.92
N MET A 161 -5.93 11.63 4.27
CA MET A 161 -5.50 12.18 5.56
C MET A 161 -5.71 13.70 5.64
N SER A 162 -5.35 14.44 4.58
CA SER A 162 -5.49 15.89 4.56
C SER A 162 -6.94 16.39 4.60
N LYS A 163 -7.88 15.58 4.09
CA LYS A 163 -9.33 15.90 4.10
C LYS A 163 -10.07 15.34 5.32
N CYS A 164 -9.38 14.62 6.20
CA CYS A 164 -10.00 14.07 7.40
C CYS A 164 -10.02 15.14 8.52
N PRO A 165 -11.18 15.59 8.99
CA PRO A 165 -11.25 16.65 10.00
C PRO A 165 -10.64 16.25 11.35
N ARG A 166 -10.51 14.93 11.59
CA ARG A 166 -9.91 14.37 12.81
C ARG A 166 -8.38 14.33 12.77
N ILE A 167 -7.77 14.51 11.60
CA ILE A 167 -6.32 14.42 11.45
C ILE A 167 -5.77 15.83 11.26
N LYS A 168 -4.95 16.27 12.21
CA LYS A 168 -4.27 17.56 12.16
C LYS A 168 -2.75 17.35 12.12
N VAL A 169 -2.08 18.19 11.36
CA VAL A 169 -0.61 18.28 11.36
C VAL A 169 -0.20 19.20 12.50
N VAL A 170 0.48 18.69 13.49
CA VAL A 170 0.90 19.42 14.68
C VAL A 170 2.39 19.66 14.61
N LYS A 171 2.82 20.88 14.90
CA LYS A 171 4.23 21.21 15.09
C LYS A 171 4.69 20.60 16.42
N ARG A 172 5.74 19.80 16.39
CA ARG A 172 6.34 19.25 17.59
C ARG A 172 7.16 20.37 18.23
N ASN A 173 6.60 21.01 19.25
CA ASN A 173 7.40 21.87 20.10
C ASN A 173 8.42 20.95 20.79
N ASN A 174 9.70 21.29 20.67
CA ASN A 174 10.77 20.59 21.40
C ASN A 174 10.39 20.62 22.88
N ILE A 175 10.03 19.47 23.40
CA ILE A 175 9.97 19.21 24.85
C ILE A 175 11.37 18.78 25.23
#